data_fa606f45cb17e70e1c0f1912ee916da0
#
_entry.id   fa606f45cb17e70e1c0f1912ee916da0
#
_cell.length_a   1.000
_cell.length_b   1.000
_cell.length_c   1.000
_cell.angle_alpha   90.00
_cell.angle_beta   90.00
_cell.angle_gamma   90.00
#
_symmetry.space_group_name_H-M   'P 1'
#
loop_
_entity.id
_entity.type
_entity.pdbx_description
1 polymer ?
#
loop_
_entity_poly.entity_id
_entity_poly.type
_entity_poly.pdbx_seq_one_letter_code
_entity_poly.pdbx_strand_id
1 'polypeptide(L)'
;REVRREKTKVLAATRLGEDTIFGQYEQYRTEEGVDPHSSTPTFVAGSLYVDNWRWEGVPFRVLTGKCMPYGCVEVVIKFKSPPRQLFDGETNDRIVIRLQPHAHLDMRIDIKAPGLTDHVETATLTHRYPDWLGVDGYEKLLFDAINGNQSNFVHADEVMESWRIVE
;
A
#
# COMPACT_ATOMS: atom_id res chain seq x y z
N ARG A 1 14.44 15.65 11.86
CA ARG A 1 13.54 15.71 13.04
C ARG A 1 12.10 16.02 12.64
N GLU A 2 11.85 16.93 11.72
CA GLU A 2 10.50 17.31 11.29
C GLU A 2 9.73 16.19 10.61
N VAL A 3 10.33 15.50 9.62
CA VAL A 3 9.70 14.36 8.91
C VAL A 3 9.26 13.25 9.86
N ARG A 4 10.06 12.91 10.86
CA ARG A 4 9.71 11.90 11.87
C ARG A 4 8.50 12.30 12.70
N ARG A 5 8.48 13.55 13.15
CA ARG A 5 7.35 14.07 13.92
C ARG A 5 6.05 14.03 13.12
N GLU A 6 6.11 14.32 11.83
CA GLU A 6 4.94 14.26 10.95
C GLU A 6 4.48 12.82 10.71
N LYS A 7 5.40 11.85 10.55
CA LYS A 7 5.04 10.42 10.47
C LYS A 7 4.30 9.95 11.74
N THR A 8 4.83 10.26 12.92
CA THR A 8 4.20 9.89 14.20
C THR A 8 2.80 10.50 14.34
N LYS A 9 2.60 11.76 13.92
CA LYS A 9 1.27 12.39 13.93
C LYS A 9 0.27 11.66 13.02
N VAL A 10 0.71 11.24 11.82
CA VAL A 10 -0.15 10.49 10.91
C VAL A 10 -0.51 9.13 11.52
N LEU A 11 0.47 8.41 12.07
CA LEU A 11 0.23 7.13 12.73
C LEU A 11 -0.71 7.28 13.95
N ALA A 12 -0.53 8.31 14.77
CA ALA A 12 -1.39 8.59 15.92
C ALA A 12 -2.85 8.88 15.51
N ALA A 13 -3.06 9.44 14.33
CA ALA A 13 -4.39 9.68 13.76
C ALA A 13 -4.93 8.47 12.96
N THR A 14 -4.18 7.37 12.87
CA THR A 14 -4.58 6.20 12.11
C THR A 14 -5.33 5.20 12.99
N ARG A 15 -6.42 4.63 12.44
CA ARG A 15 -7.19 3.56 13.07
C ARG A 15 -7.57 2.48 12.06
N LEU A 16 -7.81 1.28 12.54
CA LEU A 16 -8.41 0.19 11.77
C LEU A 16 -9.91 0.46 11.54
N GLY A 17 -10.41 0.05 10.39
CA GLY A 17 -11.84 0.01 10.10
C GLY A 17 -12.49 -1.24 10.69
N GLU A 18 -13.80 -1.16 10.93
CA GLU A 18 -14.61 -2.28 11.42
C GLU A 18 -14.73 -3.43 10.40
N ASP A 19 -14.40 -3.15 9.13
CA ASP A 19 -14.36 -4.12 8.02
C ASP A 19 -13.09 -4.99 8.01
N THR A 20 -12.22 -4.85 9.02
CA THR A 20 -10.95 -5.57 9.08
C THR A 20 -11.16 -7.02 9.48
N ILE A 21 -10.65 -7.93 8.66
CA ILE A 21 -10.66 -9.36 8.90
C ILE A 21 -9.23 -9.90 9.04
N PHE A 22 -9.07 -10.86 9.93
CA PHE A 22 -7.82 -11.58 10.16
C PHE A 22 -8.02 -13.05 9.82
N GLY A 23 -6.96 -13.71 9.37
CA GLY A 23 -6.98 -15.11 9.02
C GLY A 23 -5.64 -15.79 9.20
N GLN A 24 -5.64 -17.10 9.04
CA GLN A 24 -4.43 -17.91 8.98
C GLN A 24 -4.46 -18.74 7.69
N TYR A 25 -3.30 -18.99 7.07
CA TYR A 25 -3.24 -20.01 6.02
C TYR A 25 -3.32 -21.41 6.64
N GLU A 26 -3.86 -22.34 5.88
CA GLU A 26 -4.30 -23.65 6.38
C GLU A 26 -3.19 -24.45 7.09
N GLN A 27 -1.95 -24.41 6.59
CA GLN A 27 -0.82 -25.16 7.14
C GLN A 27 -0.07 -24.45 8.27
N TYR A 28 -0.44 -23.24 8.68
CA TYR A 28 0.33 -22.44 9.66
C TYR A 28 0.59 -23.21 10.96
N ARG A 29 -0.42 -23.89 11.49
CA ARG A 29 -0.31 -24.63 12.76
C ARG A 29 0.49 -25.93 12.67
N THR A 30 0.91 -26.32 11.46
CA THR A 30 1.78 -27.48 11.22
C THR A 30 3.23 -27.08 10.95
N GLU A 31 3.53 -25.79 10.92
CA GLU A 31 4.89 -25.28 10.75
C GLU A 31 5.76 -25.58 11.97
N GLU A 32 7.05 -25.83 11.75
CA GLU A 32 8.01 -26.09 12.82
C GLU A 32 8.11 -24.86 13.76
N GLY A 33 7.99 -25.09 15.06
CA GLY A 33 8.06 -24.05 16.09
C GLY A 33 6.77 -23.25 16.29
N VAL A 34 5.67 -23.60 15.61
CA VAL A 34 4.36 -23.00 15.83
C VAL A 34 3.52 -23.84 16.77
N ASP A 35 2.88 -23.19 17.76
CA ASP A 35 1.93 -23.84 18.63
C ASP A 35 0.72 -24.34 17.79
N PRO A 36 0.33 -25.63 17.86
CA PRO A 36 -0.82 -26.17 17.15
C PRO A 36 -2.15 -25.46 17.45
N HIS A 37 -2.24 -24.75 18.57
CA HIS A 37 -3.41 -23.95 18.97
C HIS A 37 -3.23 -22.45 18.73
N SER A 38 -2.18 -22.03 18.05
CA SER A 38 -1.90 -20.62 17.78
C SER A 38 -3.08 -19.93 17.09
N SER A 39 -3.47 -18.78 17.59
CA SER A 39 -4.43 -17.87 16.98
C SER A 39 -3.78 -16.68 16.27
N THR A 40 -2.45 -16.66 16.16
CA THR A 40 -1.70 -15.56 15.53
C THR A 40 -2.13 -15.40 14.07
N PRO A 41 -2.62 -14.23 13.65
CA PRO A 41 -3.03 -14.03 12.28
C PRO A 41 -1.81 -14.00 11.35
N THR A 42 -1.95 -14.65 10.20
CA THR A 42 -0.97 -14.62 9.10
C THR A 42 -1.49 -13.91 7.86
N PHE A 43 -2.71 -13.39 7.94
CA PHE A 43 -3.40 -12.65 6.90
C PHE A 43 -4.24 -11.54 7.54
N VAL A 44 -4.27 -10.39 6.89
CA VAL A 44 -5.17 -9.29 7.21
C VAL A 44 -5.68 -8.63 5.93
N ALA A 45 -6.98 -8.34 5.90
CA ALA A 45 -7.60 -7.50 4.89
C ALA A 45 -8.60 -6.57 5.57
N GLY A 46 -8.58 -5.29 5.18
CA GLY A 46 -9.48 -4.30 5.78
C GLY A 46 -9.14 -2.90 5.32
N SER A 47 -9.68 -1.93 6.01
CA SER A 47 -9.44 -0.51 5.75
C SER A 47 -8.74 0.15 6.92
N LEU A 48 -7.80 1.02 6.65
CA LEU A 48 -7.26 2.00 7.57
C LEU A 48 -7.87 3.36 7.27
N TYR A 49 -8.09 4.15 8.29
CA TYR A 49 -8.53 5.54 8.19
C TYR A 49 -7.55 6.43 8.92
N VAL A 50 -7.27 7.60 8.35
CA VAL A 50 -6.42 8.62 8.95
C VAL A 50 -7.30 9.82 9.30
N ASP A 51 -7.60 9.98 10.60
CA ASP A 51 -8.54 10.98 11.11
C ASP A 51 -7.85 12.36 11.19
N ASN A 52 -7.58 12.92 10.01
CA ASN A 52 -7.10 14.29 9.85
C ASN A 52 -7.76 14.96 8.65
N TRP A 53 -7.72 16.29 8.59
CA TRP A 53 -8.39 17.07 7.55
C TRP A 53 -7.98 16.70 6.11
N ARG A 54 -6.73 16.23 5.91
CA ARG A 54 -6.20 15.86 4.59
C ARG A 54 -6.78 14.55 4.06
N TRP A 55 -6.98 13.57 4.94
CA TRP A 55 -7.35 12.21 4.57
C TRP A 55 -8.74 11.82 5.04
N GLU A 56 -9.51 12.76 5.58
CA GLU A 56 -10.88 12.50 6.01
C GLU A 56 -11.72 11.85 4.92
N GLY A 57 -12.36 10.73 5.26
CA GLY A 57 -13.21 9.97 4.35
C GLY A 57 -12.47 9.18 3.27
N VAL A 58 -11.13 9.12 3.29
CA VAL A 58 -10.34 8.30 2.35
C VAL A 58 -10.02 6.95 2.99
N PRO A 59 -10.56 5.83 2.47
CA PRO A 59 -10.20 4.50 2.95
C PRO A 59 -8.84 4.08 2.36
N PHE A 60 -7.94 3.66 3.22
CA PHE A 60 -6.69 3.00 2.85
C PHE A 60 -6.89 1.49 2.97
N ARG A 61 -7.27 0.84 1.87
CA ARG A 61 -7.49 -0.60 1.86
C ARG A 61 -6.17 -1.34 1.91
N VAL A 62 -6.03 -2.25 2.87
CA VAL A 62 -4.84 -3.06 3.09
C VAL A 62 -5.18 -4.52 2.87
N LEU A 63 -4.33 -5.21 2.14
CA LEU A 63 -4.36 -6.66 1.97
C LEU A 63 -2.93 -7.16 2.10
N THR A 64 -2.65 -7.98 3.09
CA THR A 64 -1.33 -8.61 3.26
C THR A 64 -1.46 -9.97 3.92
N GLY A 65 -0.55 -10.89 3.60
CA GLY A 65 -0.57 -12.22 4.19
C GLY A 65 0.63 -13.06 3.78
N LYS A 66 0.82 -14.14 4.51
CA LYS A 66 1.75 -15.22 4.17
C LYS A 66 1.07 -16.21 3.25
N CYS A 67 1.85 -16.98 2.50
CA CYS A 67 1.35 -18.02 1.58
C CYS A 67 0.31 -17.52 0.58
N MET A 68 0.42 -16.27 0.15
CA MET A 68 -0.41 -15.71 -0.90
C MET A 68 -0.06 -16.34 -2.27
N PRO A 69 -1.01 -16.39 -3.23
CA PRO A 69 -0.77 -17.00 -4.54
C PRO A 69 0.40 -16.40 -5.32
N TYR A 70 0.73 -15.16 -5.06
CA TYR A 70 1.91 -14.48 -5.59
C TYR A 70 2.38 -13.40 -4.61
N GLY A 71 3.72 -13.21 -4.56
CA GLY A 71 4.32 -12.15 -3.74
C GLY A 71 4.41 -10.85 -4.53
N CYS A 72 3.79 -9.79 -4.02
CA CYS A 72 3.96 -8.44 -4.56
C CYS A 72 3.82 -7.38 -3.47
N VAL A 73 4.44 -6.24 -3.70
CA VAL A 73 4.21 -5.01 -2.93
C VAL A 73 3.77 -3.93 -3.90
N GLU A 74 2.53 -3.50 -3.74
CA GLU A 74 1.88 -2.58 -4.68
C GLU A 74 1.03 -1.56 -3.93
N VAL A 75 1.05 -0.33 -4.40
CA VAL A 75 0.16 0.75 -3.95
C VAL A 75 -0.71 1.17 -5.13
N VAL A 76 -2.03 1.10 -4.96
CA VAL A 76 -3.00 1.53 -5.97
C VAL A 76 -3.73 2.78 -5.48
N ILE A 77 -3.58 3.88 -6.19
CA ILE A 77 -4.29 5.14 -5.92
C ILE A 77 -5.42 5.24 -6.94
N LYS A 78 -6.64 4.95 -6.51
CA LYS A 78 -7.84 5.08 -7.33
C LYS A 78 -8.40 6.50 -7.18
N PHE A 79 -8.59 7.21 -8.30
CA PHE A 79 -9.20 8.52 -8.28
C PHE A 79 -10.71 8.42 -8.10
N LYS A 80 -11.30 9.46 -7.52
CA LYS A 80 -12.76 9.60 -7.45
C LYS A 80 -13.32 9.86 -8.84
N SER A 81 -14.48 9.31 -9.14
CA SER A 81 -15.21 9.66 -10.37
C SER A 81 -15.52 11.16 -10.39
N PRO A 82 -15.43 11.80 -11.57
CA PRO A 82 -15.79 13.21 -11.69
C PRO A 82 -17.27 13.41 -11.33
N PRO A 83 -17.65 14.58 -10.80
CA PRO A 83 -19.04 14.88 -10.43
C PRO A 83 -20.03 14.81 -11.60
N ARG A 84 -19.55 15.01 -12.81
CA ARG A 84 -20.29 14.84 -14.04
C ARG A 84 -19.48 13.98 -15.00
N GLN A 85 -20.05 12.87 -15.39
CA GLN A 85 -19.50 12.02 -16.44
C GLN A 85 -20.03 12.50 -17.78
N LEU A 86 -19.13 12.71 -18.74
CA LEU A 86 -19.49 13.07 -20.11
C LEU A 86 -19.81 11.83 -20.94
N PHE A 87 -19.35 10.66 -20.49
CA PHE A 87 -19.49 9.38 -21.17
C PHE A 87 -20.01 8.33 -20.19
N ASP A 88 -20.77 7.38 -20.68
CA ASP A 88 -21.29 6.28 -19.87
C ASP A 88 -20.15 5.33 -19.49
N GLY A 89 -20.13 4.92 -18.22
CA GLY A 89 -19.17 3.97 -17.69
C GLY A 89 -18.55 4.39 -16.34
N GLU A 90 -17.98 3.43 -15.63
CA GLU A 90 -17.19 3.73 -14.43
C GLU A 90 -15.79 4.19 -14.84
N THR A 91 -15.29 5.25 -14.21
CA THR A 91 -13.91 5.69 -14.41
C THR A 91 -12.94 4.72 -13.70
N ASN A 92 -11.93 4.28 -14.45
CA ASN A 92 -10.86 3.43 -13.95
C ASN A 92 -9.54 4.18 -13.72
N ASP A 93 -9.63 5.50 -13.64
CA ASP A 93 -8.48 6.36 -13.44
C ASP A 93 -7.73 5.99 -12.16
N ARG A 94 -6.48 5.58 -12.31
CA ARG A 94 -5.67 5.13 -11.19
C ARG A 94 -4.17 5.23 -11.46
N ILE A 95 -3.41 5.36 -10.40
CA ILE A 95 -1.97 5.17 -10.41
C ILE A 95 -1.67 3.86 -9.68
N VAL A 96 -0.84 3.02 -10.31
CA VAL A 96 -0.33 1.78 -9.72
C VAL A 96 1.17 1.94 -9.54
N ILE A 97 1.63 1.86 -8.30
CA ILE A 97 3.04 1.91 -7.94
C ILE A 97 3.42 0.52 -7.45
N ARG A 98 4.11 -0.25 -8.28
CA ARG A 98 4.64 -1.55 -7.89
C ARG A 98 6.07 -1.38 -7.40
N LEU A 99 6.34 -1.87 -6.20
CA LEU A 99 7.67 -1.86 -5.58
C LEU A 99 8.39 -3.18 -5.81
N GLN A 100 7.67 -4.31 -5.75
CA GLN A 100 8.21 -5.67 -5.91
C GLN A 100 7.15 -6.60 -6.50
N PRO A 101 7.52 -7.61 -7.31
CA PRO A 101 8.74 -7.66 -8.13
C PRO A 101 8.65 -6.67 -9.30
N HIS A 102 9.80 -6.35 -9.93
CA HIS A 102 9.87 -5.49 -11.13
C HIS A 102 9.20 -4.13 -10.93
N ALA A 103 9.89 -3.26 -10.20
CA ALA A 103 9.41 -1.92 -9.87
C ALA A 103 8.95 -1.13 -11.11
N HIS A 104 7.73 -0.63 -11.09
CA HIS A 104 7.16 0.20 -12.15
C HIS A 104 6.06 1.13 -11.64
N LEU A 105 5.76 2.12 -12.43
CA LEU A 105 4.65 3.05 -12.23
C LEU A 105 3.77 3.01 -13.47
N ASP A 106 2.50 2.66 -13.27
CA ASP A 106 1.45 2.75 -14.29
C ASP A 106 0.50 3.89 -13.95
N MET A 107 0.21 4.74 -14.94
CA MET A 107 -0.88 5.69 -14.88
C MET A 107 -1.94 5.25 -15.89
N ARG A 108 -3.12 4.93 -15.42
CA ARG A 108 -4.27 4.51 -16.24
C ARG A 108 -5.31 5.61 -16.25
N ILE A 109 -5.68 6.05 -17.45
CA ILE A 109 -6.60 7.16 -17.66
C ILE A 109 -7.60 6.76 -18.71
N ASP A 110 -8.88 7.01 -18.46
CA ASP A 110 -9.93 6.79 -19.42
C ASP A 110 -9.98 7.96 -20.39
N ILE A 111 -9.90 7.65 -21.66
CA ILE A 111 -9.89 8.60 -22.76
C ILE A 111 -11.00 8.28 -23.77
N LYS A 112 -11.53 9.30 -24.44
CA LYS A 112 -12.44 9.07 -25.55
C LYS A 112 -11.68 8.46 -26.72
N ALA A 113 -12.12 7.30 -27.20
CA ALA A 113 -11.58 6.70 -28.42
C ALA A 113 -11.83 7.59 -29.63
N PRO A 114 -10.92 7.64 -30.62
CA PRO A 114 -11.15 8.33 -31.86
C PRO A 114 -12.36 7.71 -32.59
N GLY A 115 -13.20 8.56 -33.18
CA GLY A 115 -14.35 8.10 -33.96
C GLY A 115 -15.65 8.87 -33.70
N LEU A 116 -16.74 8.38 -34.29
CA LEU A 116 -18.05 9.01 -34.22
C LEU A 116 -18.89 8.60 -32.99
N THR A 117 -18.44 7.60 -32.26
CA THR A 117 -19.11 7.09 -31.05
C THR A 117 -18.47 7.65 -29.80
N ASP A 118 -19.24 7.74 -28.73
CA ASP A 118 -18.74 8.16 -27.40
C ASP A 118 -18.13 6.99 -26.60
N HIS A 119 -17.36 6.15 -27.30
CA HIS A 119 -16.65 5.02 -26.69
C HIS A 119 -15.46 5.51 -25.89
N VAL A 120 -15.32 4.99 -24.66
CA VAL A 120 -14.21 5.25 -23.74
C VAL A 120 -13.29 4.03 -23.73
N GLU A 121 -12.00 4.27 -23.79
CA GLU A 121 -10.95 3.26 -23.62
C GLU A 121 -9.94 3.69 -22.56
N THR A 122 -9.32 2.73 -21.89
CA THR A 122 -8.30 3.02 -20.88
C THR A 122 -6.93 3.09 -21.53
N ALA A 123 -6.33 4.27 -21.56
CA ALA A 123 -4.92 4.45 -21.90
C ALA A 123 -4.01 4.14 -20.69
N THR A 124 -2.89 3.47 -20.92
CA THR A 124 -1.91 3.18 -19.88
C THR A 124 -0.55 3.77 -20.24
N LEU A 125 -0.04 4.63 -19.37
CA LEU A 125 1.34 5.13 -19.43
C LEU A 125 2.16 4.37 -18.40
N THR A 126 3.23 3.69 -18.85
CA THR A 126 4.08 2.84 -18.00
C THR A 126 5.49 3.37 -17.96
N HIS A 127 6.03 3.54 -16.75
CA HIS A 127 7.46 3.69 -16.52
C HIS A 127 7.99 2.48 -15.76
N ARG A 128 8.98 1.77 -16.32
CA ARG A 128 9.65 0.62 -15.70
C ARG A 128 11.02 1.02 -15.21
N TYR A 129 11.31 0.69 -13.96
CA TYR A 129 12.68 0.84 -13.44
C TYR A 129 13.50 -0.36 -13.87
N PRO A 130 14.73 -0.16 -14.35
CA PRO A 130 15.62 -1.26 -14.66
C PRO A 130 15.93 -2.09 -13.40
N ASP A 131 15.91 -3.42 -13.53
CA ASP A 131 16.14 -4.34 -12.39
C ASP A 131 17.53 -4.15 -11.75
N TRP A 132 18.54 -3.70 -12.53
CA TRP A 132 19.88 -3.41 -12.04
C TRP A 132 20.01 -2.16 -11.15
N LEU A 133 18.98 -1.30 -11.11
CA LEU A 133 18.91 -0.16 -10.17
C LEU A 133 18.45 -0.58 -8.77
N GLY A 134 18.01 -1.84 -8.60
CA GLY A 134 17.60 -2.37 -7.31
C GLY A 134 18.79 -2.53 -6.38
N VAL A 135 19.11 -1.49 -5.60
CA VAL A 135 20.01 -1.63 -4.43
C VAL A 135 19.27 -2.44 -3.39
N ASP A 136 19.90 -3.47 -2.82
CA ASP A 136 19.32 -4.21 -1.71
C ASP A 136 18.96 -3.24 -0.58
N GLY A 137 17.80 -3.46 0.03
CA GLY A 137 17.32 -2.63 1.15
C GLY A 137 18.33 -2.54 2.29
N TYR A 138 19.08 -3.61 2.56
CA TYR A 138 20.15 -3.63 3.56
C TYR A 138 21.38 -2.80 3.15
N GLU A 139 21.79 -2.83 1.90
CA GLU A 139 22.88 -1.98 1.39
C GLU A 139 22.52 -0.50 1.57
N LYS A 140 21.29 -0.12 1.23
CA LYS A 140 20.79 1.23 1.41
C LYS A 140 20.80 1.66 2.87
N LEU A 141 20.34 0.82 3.79
CA LEU A 141 20.33 1.10 5.22
C LEU A 141 21.75 1.23 5.78
N LEU A 142 22.68 0.35 5.39
CA LEU A 142 24.09 0.43 5.80
C LEU A 142 24.73 1.73 5.31
N PHE A 143 24.51 2.09 4.05
CA PHE A 143 24.99 3.35 3.49
C PHE A 143 24.45 4.56 4.25
N ASP A 144 23.15 4.57 4.54
CA ASP A 144 22.50 5.64 5.32
C ASP A 144 23.05 5.71 6.75
N ALA A 145 23.31 4.56 7.40
CA ALA A 145 23.90 4.51 8.73
C ALA A 145 25.32 5.11 8.77
N ILE A 146 26.17 4.74 7.80
CA ILE A 146 27.53 5.26 7.69
C ILE A 146 27.52 6.79 7.49
N ASN A 147 26.58 7.30 6.69
CA ASN A 147 26.45 8.73 6.42
C ASN A 147 25.63 9.50 7.47
N GLY A 148 25.20 8.85 8.55
CA GLY A 148 24.37 9.48 9.59
C GLY A 148 22.97 9.88 9.13
N ASN A 149 22.50 9.37 8.00
CA ASN A 149 21.16 9.63 7.47
C ASN A 149 20.15 8.73 8.17
N GLN A 150 19.34 9.31 9.02
CA GLN A 150 18.34 8.57 9.80
C GLN A 150 16.94 8.52 9.15
N SER A 151 16.77 8.99 7.92
CA SER A 151 15.46 9.14 7.29
C SER A 151 14.72 7.82 7.06
N ASN A 152 15.48 6.75 6.82
CA ASN A 152 14.95 5.41 6.55
C ASN A 152 14.88 4.51 7.80
N PHE A 153 15.27 5.02 8.98
CA PHE A 153 15.18 4.28 10.23
C PHE A 153 13.89 4.63 10.98
N VAL A 154 13.20 3.60 11.45
CA VAL A 154 11.99 3.76 12.23
C VAL A 154 12.34 4.23 13.64
N HIS A 155 11.62 5.22 14.15
CA HIS A 155 11.80 5.73 15.51
C HIS A 155 10.92 4.98 16.51
N ALA A 156 11.29 4.98 17.79
CA ALA A 156 10.52 4.29 18.83
C ALA A 156 9.04 4.72 18.88
N ASP A 157 8.78 6.02 18.75
CA ASP A 157 7.42 6.57 18.75
C ASP A 157 6.60 6.06 17.54
N GLU A 158 7.23 5.90 16.36
CA GLU A 158 6.58 5.33 15.18
C GLU A 158 6.23 3.85 15.41
N VAL A 159 7.12 3.09 16.06
CA VAL A 159 6.88 1.68 16.41
C VAL A 159 5.70 1.55 17.36
N MET A 160 5.68 2.36 18.43
CA MET A 160 4.60 2.33 19.42
C MET A 160 3.24 2.65 18.81
N GLU A 161 3.15 3.68 17.97
CA GLU A 161 1.91 4.01 17.29
C GLU A 161 1.49 2.93 16.28
N SER A 162 2.46 2.27 15.62
CA SER A 162 2.14 1.17 14.69
C SER A 162 1.54 -0.03 15.43
N TRP A 163 2.05 -0.38 16.62
CA TRP A 163 1.47 -1.43 17.45
C TRP A 163 0.06 -1.07 17.93
N ARG A 164 -0.15 0.16 18.40
CA ARG A 164 -1.48 0.64 18.80
C ARG A 164 -2.55 0.45 17.72
N ILE A 165 -2.17 0.56 16.43
CA ILE A 165 -3.13 0.42 15.33
C ILE A 165 -3.60 -1.03 15.17
N VAL A 166 -2.76 -2.02 15.51
CA VAL A 166 -3.01 -3.45 15.21
C VAL A 166 -3.35 -4.28 16.46
N GLU A 167 -3.22 -3.72 17.66
CA GLU A 167 -3.66 -4.28 18.93
C GLU A 167 -5.14 -3.93 19.22
#